data_53d356fb5e98954f4748fe21636d2361
#
_entry.id   53d356fb5e98954f4748fe21636d2361
#
_cell.length_a   1.000
_cell.length_b   1.000
_cell.length_c   1.000
_cell.angle_alpha   90.00
_cell.angle_beta   90.00
_cell.angle_gamma   90.00
#
_symmetry.space_group_name_H-M   'P 1'
#
loop_
_entity.id
_entity.type
_entity.pdbx_description
1 polymer ?
#
loop_
_entity_poly.entity_id
_entity_poly.type
_entity_poly.pdbx_seq_one_letter_code
_entity_poly.pdbx_strand_id
1 'polypeptide(L)'
;MTYRYFYDCEFIEDGRTVDLVSIGVVDEYGREFYAVSTEFDGARAVPWVRRNVLEKLPSPGNPAWRSRERIRDELYDFLVEPVRGRAGEELELWAWYAAYDHVALAQLWGPMTALPREIPRFTKDLRQLWDDRGRPVLPDASGRHDALVNARHNLARWDVLRTP
;
A
#
# COMPACT_ATOMS: atom_id res chain seq x y z
N MET A 1 -5.68 -5.02 -21.03
CA MET A 1 -6.20 -3.91 -20.20
C MET A 1 -5.39 -3.85 -18.92
N THR A 2 -5.14 -2.66 -18.37
CA THR A 2 -4.32 -2.49 -17.18
C THR A 2 -5.21 -2.10 -16.01
N TYR A 3 -5.14 -2.86 -14.91
CA TYR A 3 -5.81 -2.54 -13.64
C TYR A 3 -4.84 -1.83 -12.72
N ARG A 4 -5.24 -0.70 -12.17
CA ARG A 4 -4.40 0.14 -11.32
C ARG A 4 -4.87 0.12 -9.88
N TYR A 5 -3.90 -0.06 -9.01
CA TYR A 5 -4.07 -0.04 -7.56
C TYR A 5 -3.21 1.06 -6.95
N PHE A 6 -3.78 1.80 -6.03
CA PHE A 6 -3.13 2.85 -5.26
C PHE A 6 -3.08 2.41 -3.81
N TYR A 7 -1.91 2.42 -3.21
CA TYR A 7 -1.77 1.88 -1.88
C TYR A 7 -0.78 2.66 -1.03
N ASP A 8 -0.82 2.41 0.25
CA ASP A 8 0.10 2.93 1.25
C ASP A 8 0.28 1.88 2.35
N CYS A 9 1.49 1.80 2.88
CA CYS A 9 1.83 0.98 4.03
C CYS A 9 2.28 1.86 5.18
N GLU A 10 1.80 1.56 6.39
CA GLU A 10 2.45 2.02 7.60
C GLU A 10 3.37 0.91 8.10
N PHE A 11 4.55 1.28 8.57
CA PHE A 11 5.59 0.32 8.96
C PHE A 11 6.48 0.86 10.07
N ILE A 12 7.16 -0.05 10.75
CA ILE A 12 8.26 0.25 11.66
C ILE A 12 9.55 -0.06 10.92
N GLU A 13 10.43 0.93 10.82
CA GLU A 13 11.73 0.73 10.16
C GLU A 13 12.87 1.24 11.06
N ASP A 14 14.03 0.62 10.94
CA ASP A 14 15.22 0.88 11.76
C ASP A 14 16.49 1.09 10.92
N GLY A 15 16.35 1.34 9.63
CA GLY A 15 17.46 1.45 8.67
C GLY A 15 18.00 0.11 8.18
N ARG A 16 17.49 -1.03 8.70
CA ARG A 16 17.88 -2.40 8.31
C ARG A 16 16.71 -3.26 7.89
N THR A 17 15.58 -3.10 8.55
CA THR A 17 14.34 -3.85 8.29
C THR A 17 13.16 -2.92 8.14
N VAL A 18 12.17 -3.33 7.37
CA VAL A 18 10.87 -2.69 7.23
C VAL A 18 9.82 -3.68 7.72
N ASP A 19 9.12 -3.36 8.80
CA ASP A 19 8.13 -4.24 9.43
C ASP A 19 6.71 -3.69 9.22
N LEU A 20 5.90 -4.40 8.44
CA LEU A 20 4.55 -3.97 8.09
C LEU A 20 3.65 -3.85 9.33
N VAL A 21 3.05 -2.68 9.51
CA VAL A 21 2.00 -2.42 10.50
C VAL A 21 0.62 -2.50 9.87
N SER A 22 0.38 -1.76 8.80
CA SER A 22 -0.91 -1.75 8.09
C SER A 22 -0.73 -1.49 6.62
N ILE A 23 -1.71 -1.92 5.83
CA ILE A 23 -1.77 -1.68 4.40
C ILE A 23 -3.19 -1.28 3.99
N GLY A 24 -3.30 -0.22 3.22
CA GLY A 24 -4.52 0.21 2.56
C GLY A 24 -4.34 0.21 1.06
N VAL A 25 -5.31 -0.30 0.33
CA VAL A 25 -5.31 -0.38 -1.13
C VAL A 25 -6.65 0.07 -1.66
N VAL A 26 -6.65 0.88 -2.71
CA VAL A 26 -7.85 1.22 -3.49
C VAL A 26 -7.57 0.99 -4.96
N ASP A 27 -8.57 0.55 -5.71
CA ASP A 27 -8.46 0.51 -7.16
C ASP A 27 -9.13 1.73 -7.81
N GLU A 28 -8.95 1.90 -9.11
CA GLU A 28 -9.54 3.01 -9.86
C GLU A 28 -11.08 2.92 -10.00
N TYR A 29 -11.69 1.81 -9.55
CA TYR A 29 -13.14 1.58 -9.58
C TYR A 29 -13.79 1.70 -8.19
N GLY A 30 -13.02 2.00 -7.15
CA GLY A 30 -13.51 2.24 -5.79
C GLY A 30 -13.55 1.00 -4.89
N ARG A 31 -12.98 -0.14 -5.30
CA ARG A 31 -12.79 -1.28 -4.41
C ARG A 31 -11.68 -0.96 -3.41
N GLU A 32 -11.85 -1.39 -2.18
CA GLU A 32 -10.91 -1.08 -1.10
C GLU A 32 -10.51 -2.33 -0.33
N PHE A 33 -9.25 -2.33 0.13
CA PHE A 33 -8.70 -3.33 1.04
C PHE A 33 -7.98 -2.60 2.18
N TYR A 34 -8.20 -3.04 3.41
CA TYR A 34 -7.47 -2.54 4.56
C TYR A 34 -7.20 -3.67 5.54
N ALA A 35 -5.96 -3.75 6.02
CA ALA A 35 -5.56 -4.72 7.03
C ALA A 35 -4.48 -4.16 7.95
N VAL A 36 -4.51 -4.63 9.20
CA VAL A 36 -3.50 -4.35 10.23
C VAL A 36 -2.87 -5.68 10.65
N SER A 37 -1.54 -5.74 10.63
CA SER A 37 -0.81 -6.93 11.06
C SER A 37 -0.89 -7.12 12.57
N THR A 38 -1.13 -8.36 13.00
CA THR A 38 -1.02 -8.75 14.42
C THR A 38 0.40 -9.10 14.82
N GLU A 39 1.37 -9.02 13.90
CA GLU A 39 2.70 -9.61 14.07
C GLU A 39 3.86 -8.61 14.10
N PHE A 40 3.59 -7.29 14.03
CA PHE A 40 4.65 -6.29 14.20
C PHE A 40 5.04 -6.14 15.68
N ASP A 41 6.30 -5.80 15.92
CA ASP A 41 6.80 -5.51 17.27
C ASP A 41 6.71 -3.99 17.55
N GLY A 42 5.64 -3.59 18.23
CA GLY A 42 5.40 -2.18 18.60
C GLY A 42 6.45 -1.60 19.54
N ALA A 43 7.20 -2.43 20.26
CA ALA A 43 8.28 -1.97 21.13
C ALA A 43 9.45 -1.36 20.33
N ARG A 44 9.61 -1.75 19.07
CA ARG A 44 10.65 -1.23 18.16
C ARG A 44 10.26 0.11 17.52
N ALA A 45 9.01 0.55 17.68
CA ALA A 45 8.56 1.82 17.12
C ALA A 45 9.22 3.00 17.83
N VAL A 46 9.79 3.92 17.04
CA VAL A 46 10.26 5.20 17.57
C VAL A 46 9.07 6.04 18.09
N PRO A 47 9.27 7.00 19.02
CA PRO A 47 8.16 7.76 19.62
C PRO A 47 7.23 8.42 18.61
N TRP A 48 7.75 8.89 17.49
CA TRP A 48 6.96 9.51 16.44
C TRP A 48 5.98 8.52 15.80
N VAL A 49 6.45 7.31 15.43
CA VAL A 49 5.62 6.23 14.86
C VAL A 49 4.57 5.79 15.86
N ARG A 50 4.95 5.64 17.12
CA ARG A 50 4.00 5.27 18.18
C ARG A 50 2.82 6.23 18.24
N ARG A 51 3.07 7.54 18.31
CA ARG A 51 2.02 8.57 18.43
C ARG A 51 1.23 8.80 17.14
N ASN A 52 1.90 8.74 16.00
CA ASN A 52 1.28 9.13 14.73
C ASN A 52 0.69 7.96 13.94
N VAL A 53 1.13 6.73 14.23
CA VAL A 53 0.69 5.52 13.54
C VAL A 53 -0.01 4.57 14.51
N LEU A 54 0.70 4.05 15.53
CA LEU A 54 0.18 2.95 16.36
C LEU A 54 -1.05 3.37 17.19
N GLU A 55 -1.07 4.58 17.74
CA GLU A 55 -2.21 5.08 18.52
C GLU A 55 -3.46 5.36 17.69
N LYS A 56 -3.32 5.40 16.35
CA LYS A 56 -4.44 5.62 15.42
C LYS A 56 -4.99 4.35 14.81
N LEU A 57 -4.42 3.21 15.13
CA LEU A 57 -4.90 1.91 14.63
C LEU A 57 -6.31 1.61 15.18
N PRO A 58 -7.10 0.80 14.44
CA PRO A 58 -8.39 0.35 14.92
C PRO A 58 -8.29 -0.36 16.28
N SER A 59 -9.40 -0.38 17.03
CA SER A 59 -9.46 -1.12 18.29
C SER A 59 -9.12 -2.61 18.09
N PRO A 60 -8.56 -3.30 19.11
CA PRO A 60 -8.07 -4.69 18.97
C PRO A 60 -9.10 -5.70 18.47
N GLY A 61 -10.40 -5.46 18.69
CA GLY A 61 -11.48 -6.32 18.20
C GLY A 61 -11.89 -6.09 16.75
N ASN A 62 -11.30 -5.11 16.06
CA ASN A 62 -11.67 -4.78 14.70
C ASN A 62 -11.21 -5.89 13.73
N PRO A 63 -12.06 -6.31 12.76
CA PRO A 63 -11.72 -7.34 11.77
C PRO A 63 -10.53 -7.00 10.85
N ALA A 64 -10.07 -5.75 10.82
CA ALA A 64 -8.88 -5.36 10.09
C ALA A 64 -7.60 -6.04 10.61
N TRP A 65 -7.56 -6.40 11.90
CA TRP A 65 -6.44 -7.11 12.50
C TRP A 65 -6.36 -8.55 11.99
N ARG A 66 -5.26 -8.89 11.33
CA ARG A 66 -5.05 -10.20 10.68
C ARG A 66 -3.58 -10.60 10.80
N SER A 67 -3.32 -11.92 10.77
CA SER A 67 -1.97 -12.43 10.62
C SER A 67 -1.38 -12.02 9.27
N ARG A 68 -0.05 -11.97 9.16
CA ARG A 68 0.63 -11.68 7.88
C ARG A 68 0.25 -12.68 6.79
N GLU A 69 0.11 -13.95 7.14
CA GLU A 69 -0.34 -14.99 6.22
C GLU A 69 -1.73 -14.68 5.65
N ARG A 70 -2.66 -14.30 6.50
CA ARG A 70 -4.02 -13.95 6.09
C ARG A 70 -4.05 -12.66 5.26
N ILE A 71 -3.26 -11.64 5.64
CA ILE A 71 -3.11 -10.42 4.84
C ILE A 71 -2.58 -10.78 3.45
N ARG A 72 -1.53 -11.60 3.37
CA ARG A 72 -0.94 -12.06 2.11
C ARG A 72 -2.00 -12.70 1.19
N ASP A 73 -2.75 -13.66 1.71
CA ASP A 73 -3.70 -14.44 0.91
C ASP A 73 -4.88 -13.58 0.45
N GLU A 74 -5.47 -12.80 1.35
CA GLU A 74 -6.60 -11.93 1.04
C GLU A 74 -6.19 -10.76 0.13
N LEU A 75 -5.00 -10.20 0.31
CA LEU A 75 -4.45 -9.16 -0.57
C LEU A 75 -4.17 -9.70 -1.97
N TYR A 76 -3.61 -10.91 -2.07
CA TYR A 76 -3.41 -11.57 -3.36
C TYR A 76 -4.75 -11.74 -4.10
N ASP A 77 -5.76 -12.27 -3.44
CA ASP A 77 -7.08 -12.43 -4.05
C ASP A 77 -7.66 -11.10 -4.50
N PHE A 78 -7.58 -10.07 -3.67
CA PHE A 78 -8.07 -8.73 -4.00
C PHE A 78 -7.39 -8.13 -5.24
N LEU A 79 -6.06 -8.26 -5.33
CA LEU A 79 -5.28 -7.71 -6.44
C LEU A 79 -5.47 -8.49 -7.74
N VAL A 80 -5.51 -9.82 -7.66
CA VAL A 80 -5.47 -10.70 -8.83
C VAL A 80 -6.86 -10.99 -9.40
N GLU A 81 -7.92 -10.88 -8.61
CA GLU A 81 -9.29 -11.17 -9.04
C GLU A 81 -9.66 -10.58 -10.42
N PRO A 82 -9.41 -9.29 -10.71
CA PRO A 82 -9.80 -8.71 -12.00
C PRO A 82 -9.04 -9.25 -13.20
N VAL A 83 -7.83 -9.75 -13.00
CA VAL A 83 -6.95 -10.25 -14.09
C VAL A 83 -6.85 -11.77 -14.14
N ARG A 84 -7.44 -12.47 -13.17
CA ARG A 84 -7.34 -13.93 -13.04
C ARG A 84 -7.89 -14.64 -14.27
N GLY A 85 -7.00 -15.40 -14.92
CA GLY A 85 -7.34 -16.17 -16.12
C GLY A 85 -7.55 -15.33 -17.39
N ARG A 86 -7.25 -14.05 -17.36
CA ARG A 86 -7.40 -13.13 -18.50
C ARG A 86 -6.06 -12.85 -19.15
N ALA A 87 -5.81 -13.45 -20.31
CA ALA A 87 -4.57 -13.23 -21.05
C ALA A 87 -4.45 -11.77 -21.53
N GLY A 88 -3.26 -11.17 -21.31
CA GLY A 88 -2.97 -9.80 -21.73
C GLY A 88 -3.49 -8.71 -20.80
N GLU A 89 -4.05 -9.08 -19.64
CA GLU A 89 -4.38 -8.12 -18.59
C GLU A 89 -3.26 -8.09 -17.54
N GLU A 90 -2.95 -6.89 -17.06
CA GLU A 90 -1.85 -6.63 -16.14
C GLU A 90 -2.31 -5.76 -14.98
N LEU A 91 -1.62 -5.88 -13.83
CA LEU A 91 -1.78 -4.98 -12.71
C LEU A 91 -0.69 -3.90 -12.73
N GLU A 92 -1.03 -2.72 -12.28
CA GLU A 92 -0.07 -1.70 -11.88
C GLU A 92 -0.27 -1.34 -10.41
N LEU A 93 0.84 -1.22 -9.69
CA LEU A 93 0.88 -0.74 -8.32
C LEU A 93 1.43 0.69 -8.30
N TRP A 94 0.78 1.58 -7.58
CA TRP A 94 1.13 2.98 -7.44
C TRP A 94 1.15 3.40 -5.97
N ALA A 95 2.20 4.11 -5.55
CA ALA A 95 2.30 4.69 -4.20
C ALA A 95 3.09 6.00 -4.24
N TRP A 96 3.08 6.74 -3.13
CA TRP A 96 3.86 7.96 -2.97
C TRP A 96 5.12 7.65 -2.19
N TYR A 97 6.31 7.92 -2.73
CA TYR A 97 7.60 7.41 -2.24
C TYR A 97 7.62 5.88 -2.16
N ALA A 98 7.28 5.25 -3.25
CA ALA A 98 6.87 3.86 -3.36
C ALA A 98 7.88 2.78 -2.91
N ALA A 99 9.16 3.11 -2.75
CA ALA A 99 10.20 2.12 -2.49
C ALA A 99 9.95 1.33 -1.19
N TYR A 100 9.64 2.02 -0.09
CA TYR A 100 9.37 1.38 1.19
C TYR A 100 8.06 0.60 1.20
N ASP A 101 7.02 1.15 0.56
CA ASP A 101 5.73 0.47 0.42
C ASP A 101 5.87 -0.83 -0.36
N HIS A 102 6.66 -0.81 -1.44
CA HIS A 102 6.89 -2.00 -2.23
C HIS A 102 7.63 -3.09 -1.43
N VAL A 103 8.64 -2.72 -0.65
CA VAL A 103 9.35 -3.66 0.22
C VAL A 103 8.39 -4.26 1.26
N ALA A 104 7.62 -3.43 1.95
CA ALA A 104 6.66 -3.88 2.96
C ALA A 104 5.62 -4.84 2.38
N LEU A 105 5.10 -4.55 1.19
CA LEU A 105 4.17 -5.42 0.47
C LEU A 105 4.83 -6.74 0.06
N ALA A 106 5.97 -6.67 -0.63
CA ALA A 106 6.64 -7.85 -1.18
C ALA A 106 7.08 -8.85 -0.09
N GLN A 107 7.49 -8.37 1.06
CA GLN A 107 7.90 -9.20 2.21
C GLN A 107 6.79 -10.11 2.74
N LEU A 108 5.51 -9.85 2.43
CA LEU A 108 4.41 -10.76 2.79
C LEU A 108 4.60 -12.16 2.18
N TRP A 109 5.27 -12.25 1.03
CA TRP A 109 5.60 -13.53 0.37
C TRP A 109 6.99 -14.06 0.71
N GLY A 110 7.78 -13.34 1.50
CA GLY A 110 9.16 -13.71 1.84
C GLY A 110 10.18 -13.10 0.89
N PRO A 111 11.17 -13.85 0.38
CA PRO A 111 12.18 -13.30 -0.52
C PRO A 111 11.56 -12.85 -1.86
N MET A 112 12.23 -11.93 -2.53
CA MET A 112 11.76 -11.35 -3.80
C MET A 112 11.39 -12.42 -4.86
N THR A 113 12.07 -13.55 -4.85
CA THR A 113 11.80 -14.67 -5.77
C THR A 113 10.50 -15.40 -5.49
N ALA A 114 9.91 -15.23 -4.30
CA ALA A 114 8.62 -15.82 -3.93
C ALA A 114 7.41 -14.95 -4.29
N LEU A 115 7.65 -13.72 -4.75
CA LEU A 115 6.56 -12.84 -5.18
C LEU A 115 5.82 -13.47 -6.36
N PRO A 116 4.47 -13.63 -6.29
CA PRO A 116 3.68 -14.18 -7.38
C PRO A 116 3.92 -13.41 -8.69
N ARG A 117 3.90 -14.14 -9.81
CA ARG A 117 4.17 -13.55 -11.14
C ARG A 117 3.15 -12.50 -11.56
N GLU A 118 1.93 -12.60 -11.05
CA GLU A 118 0.83 -11.67 -11.31
C GLU A 118 1.05 -10.31 -10.63
N ILE A 119 1.82 -10.28 -9.55
CA ILE A 119 2.13 -9.05 -8.81
C ILE A 119 3.39 -8.42 -9.40
N PRO A 120 3.33 -7.12 -9.77
CA PRO A 120 4.49 -6.42 -10.30
C PRO A 120 5.69 -6.44 -9.34
N ARG A 121 6.89 -6.56 -9.89
CA ARG A 121 8.13 -6.53 -9.10
C ARG A 121 8.57 -5.14 -8.68
N PHE A 122 7.80 -4.13 -9.02
CA PHE A 122 8.02 -2.75 -8.61
C PHE A 122 6.69 -2.01 -8.48
N THR A 123 6.70 -0.96 -7.71
CA THR A 123 5.59 -0.01 -7.60
C THR A 123 5.99 1.27 -8.32
N LYS A 124 5.12 1.77 -9.16
CA LYS A 124 5.29 3.07 -9.82
C LYS A 124 5.14 4.20 -8.79
N ASP A 125 5.99 5.21 -8.90
CA ASP A 125 6.04 6.28 -7.91
C ASP A 125 5.26 7.52 -8.36
N LEU A 126 4.18 7.84 -7.64
CA LEU A 126 3.40 9.06 -7.87
C LEU A 126 4.22 10.33 -7.62
N ARG A 127 5.21 10.25 -6.71
CA ARG A 127 6.10 11.39 -6.44
C ARG A 127 6.99 11.70 -7.65
N GLN A 128 7.48 10.68 -8.33
CA GLN A 128 8.21 10.84 -9.58
C GLN A 128 7.30 11.39 -10.68
N LEU A 129 6.11 10.81 -10.85
CA LEU A 129 5.15 11.29 -11.85
C LEU A 129 4.79 12.76 -11.63
N TRP A 130 4.65 13.20 -10.38
CA TRP A 130 4.39 14.60 -10.05
C TRP A 130 5.54 15.52 -10.48
N ASP A 131 6.79 15.10 -10.28
CA ASP A 131 7.96 15.83 -10.78
C ASP A 131 7.96 15.91 -12.32
N ASP A 132 7.71 14.80 -12.99
CA ASP A 132 7.68 14.72 -14.47
C ASP A 132 6.57 15.57 -15.08
N ARG A 133 5.50 15.84 -14.33
CA ARG A 133 4.36 16.68 -14.72
C ARG A 133 4.52 18.15 -14.34
N GLY A 134 5.70 18.57 -13.89
CA GLY A 134 5.97 19.97 -13.53
C GLY A 134 5.35 20.41 -12.21
N ARG A 135 5.05 19.48 -11.33
CA ARG A 135 4.57 19.72 -9.96
C ARG A 135 3.25 20.49 -9.88
N PRO A 136 2.18 20.04 -10.55
CA PRO A 136 0.87 20.70 -10.41
C PRO A 136 0.37 20.68 -8.97
N VAL A 137 -0.57 21.56 -8.63
CA VAL A 137 -1.21 21.55 -7.31
C VAL A 137 -1.97 20.24 -7.12
N LEU A 138 -1.69 19.56 -6.03
CA LEU A 138 -2.33 18.30 -5.65
C LEU A 138 -3.38 18.54 -4.55
N PRO A 139 -4.38 17.64 -4.42
CA PRO A 139 -5.33 17.72 -3.32
C PRO A 139 -4.63 17.64 -1.97
N ASP A 140 -5.12 18.40 -1.01
CA ASP A 140 -4.63 18.34 0.37
C ASP A 140 -4.92 16.99 1.01
N ALA A 141 -3.94 16.46 1.75
CA ALA A 141 -4.09 15.22 2.50
C ALA A 141 -4.76 15.50 3.84
N SER A 142 -5.85 14.79 4.14
CA SER A 142 -6.45 14.72 5.47
C SER A 142 -6.26 13.33 6.07
N GLY A 143 -6.13 13.23 7.40
CA GLY A 143 -6.01 11.93 8.07
C GLY A 143 -4.69 11.18 7.81
N ARG A 144 -3.59 11.91 7.73
CA ARG A 144 -2.25 11.35 7.51
C ARG A 144 -1.94 10.22 8.49
N HIS A 145 -1.16 9.24 8.03
CA HIS A 145 -0.71 8.06 8.78
C HIS A 145 -1.81 7.03 9.07
N ASP A 146 -2.86 7.04 8.25
CA ASP A 146 -3.80 5.94 8.08
C ASP A 146 -3.61 5.39 6.65
N ALA A 147 -3.26 4.11 6.55
CA ALA A 147 -2.88 3.52 5.27
C ALA A 147 -4.02 3.56 4.23
N LEU A 148 -5.27 3.35 4.63
CA LEU A 148 -6.40 3.41 3.70
C LEU A 148 -6.71 4.84 3.27
N VAL A 149 -6.67 5.81 4.20
CA VAL A 149 -6.85 7.23 3.88
C VAL A 149 -5.76 7.69 2.91
N ASN A 150 -4.51 7.29 3.15
CA ASN A 150 -3.40 7.62 2.26
C ASN A 150 -3.52 6.95 0.89
N ALA A 151 -4.01 5.72 0.81
CA ALA A 151 -4.29 5.03 -0.46
C ALA A 151 -5.35 5.78 -1.29
N ARG A 152 -6.44 6.21 -0.66
CA ARG A 152 -7.47 7.06 -1.31
C ARG A 152 -6.89 8.38 -1.80
N HIS A 153 -6.00 8.97 -1.00
CA HIS A 153 -5.31 10.21 -1.39
C HIS A 153 -4.37 9.98 -2.57
N ASN A 154 -3.71 8.83 -2.66
CA ASN A 154 -2.89 8.46 -3.81
C ASN A 154 -3.73 8.32 -5.09
N LEU A 155 -4.93 7.76 -5.02
CA LEU A 155 -5.87 7.77 -6.15
C LEU A 155 -6.25 9.20 -6.56
N ALA A 156 -6.55 10.08 -5.61
CA ALA A 156 -6.87 11.48 -5.90
C ALA A 156 -5.69 12.22 -6.56
N ARG A 157 -4.47 11.95 -6.13
CA ARG A 157 -3.24 12.46 -6.79
C ARG A 157 -3.13 11.97 -8.23
N TRP A 158 -3.34 10.67 -8.45
CA TRP A 158 -3.33 10.07 -9.77
C TRP A 158 -4.35 10.73 -10.69
N ASP A 159 -5.56 11.01 -10.23
CA ASP A 159 -6.61 11.63 -11.04
C ASP A 159 -6.19 13.01 -11.56
N VAL A 160 -5.39 13.76 -10.82
CA VAL A 160 -4.78 15.02 -11.28
C VAL A 160 -3.64 14.76 -12.27
N LEU A 161 -2.76 13.80 -11.94
CA LEU A 161 -1.51 13.58 -12.66
C LEU A 161 -1.67 12.83 -13.99
N ARG A 162 -2.71 12.02 -14.14
CA ARG A 162 -2.97 11.25 -15.38
C ARG A 162 -3.43 12.11 -16.54
N THR A 163 -3.92 13.31 -16.27
CA THR A 163 -4.33 14.25 -17.32
C THR A 163 -3.08 14.94 -17.90
N PRO A 164 -2.92 14.98 -19.24
CA PRO A 164 -1.77 15.62 -19.89
C PRO A 164 -1.65 17.12 -19.58
#